data_b027c7e7500eea8c9dbce99f32554715
#
_entry.id   b027c7e7500eea8c9dbce99f32554715
#
_cell.length_a   1.000
_cell.length_b   1.000
_cell.length_c   1.000
_cell.angle_alpha   90.00
_cell.angle_beta   90.00
_cell.angle_gamma   90.00
#
_symmetry.space_group_name_H-M   'P 1'
#
loop_
_entity.id
_entity.type
_entity.pdbx_description
1 polymer ?
#
loop_
_entity_poly.entity_id
_entity_poly.type
_entity_poly.pdbx_seq_one_letter_code
_entity_poly.pdbx_strand_id
1 'polypeptide(L)'
;MSVLDNAKDHFKQKLSGELKKITIREWKTDVYYKGAYPFAVESKILELQQQGKVVEALVESIIQKSLTPDGKKMFQSGDKWTLMNEVDPAVITRIAGAINSATLDVQPGDVEKN
;
A
#
# COMPACT_ATOMS: atom_id res chain seq x y z
N MET A 1 -4.80 30.92 -8.81
CA MET A 1 -4.86 29.50 -8.41
C MET A 1 -4.70 29.36 -6.92
N SER A 2 -5.48 28.53 -6.33
CA SER A 2 -5.38 28.32 -4.89
C SER A 2 -4.34 27.27 -4.56
N VAL A 3 -3.87 27.27 -3.31
CA VAL A 3 -2.97 26.22 -2.81
C VAL A 3 -3.62 24.85 -2.93
N LEU A 4 -4.94 24.80 -2.71
CA LEU A 4 -5.68 23.54 -2.78
C LEU A 4 -5.66 22.98 -4.20
N ASP A 5 -5.81 23.84 -5.21
CA ASP A 5 -5.71 23.40 -6.61
C ASP A 5 -4.31 22.86 -6.92
N ASN A 6 -3.29 23.52 -6.42
CA ASN A 6 -1.91 23.07 -6.61
C ASN A 6 -1.68 21.72 -5.95
N ALA A 7 -2.25 21.50 -4.77
CA ALA A 7 -2.14 20.22 -4.06
C ALA A 7 -2.82 19.10 -4.84
N LYS A 8 -3.99 19.36 -5.41
CA LYS A 8 -4.71 18.39 -6.22
C LYS A 8 -3.92 18.03 -7.48
N ASP A 9 -3.35 19.02 -8.15
CA ASP A 9 -2.57 18.78 -9.36
C ASP A 9 -1.33 17.96 -9.05
N HIS A 10 -0.65 18.26 -7.96
CA HIS A 10 0.52 17.50 -7.52
C HIS A 10 0.16 16.02 -7.30
N PHE A 11 -0.97 15.77 -6.64
CA PHE A 11 -1.41 14.40 -6.38
C PHE A 11 -1.76 13.67 -7.67
N LYS A 12 -2.43 14.35 -8.62
CA LYS A 12 -2.74 13.77 -9.92
C LYS A 12 -1.49 13.35 -10.67
N GLN A 13 -0.44 14.14 -10.59
CA GLN A 13 0.84 13.81 -11.23
C GLN A 13 1.44 12.55 -10.64
N LYS A 14 1.35 12.37 -9.33
CA LYS A 14 1.83 11.14 -8.68
C LYS A 14 1.00 9.92 -9.09
N LEU A 15 -0.31 10.10 -9.23
CA LEU A 15 -1.22 9.01 -9.62
C LEU A 15 -1.03 8.59 -11.07
N SER A 16 -0.62 9.50 -11.96
CA SER A 16 -0.49 9.23 -13.39
C SER A 16 0.81 8.54 -13.77
N GLY A 17 1.72 8.36 -12.82
CA GLY A 17 2.97 7.65 -13.07
C GLY A 17 2.73 6.17 -13.32
N GLU A 18 3.77 5.50 -13.85
CA GLU A 18 3.70 4.07 -14.07
C GLU A 18 3.46 3.32 -12.77
N LEU A 19 2.73 2.22 -12.87
CA LEU A 19 2.56 1.32 -11.73
C LEU A 19 3.91 0.71 -11.36
N LYS A 20 4.17 0.64 -10.07
CA LYS A 20 5.31 -0.11 -9.55
C LYS A 20 4.91 -1.56 -9.40
N LYS A 21 5.88 -2.46 -9.32
CA LYS A 21 5.55 -3.87 -9.14
C LYS A 21 6.57 -4.57 -8.25
N ILE A 22 6.10 -5.63 -7.61
CA ILE A 22 6.94 -6.55 -6.89
C ILE A 22 6.59 -7.97 -7.33
N THR A 23 7.59 -8.78 -7.67
CA THR A 23 7.38 -10.16 -8.10
C THR A 23 7.31 -11.07 -6.89
N ILE A 24 6.23 -11.85 -6.81
CA ILE A 24 5.98 -12.78 -5.72
C ILE A 24 6.06 -14.20 -6.29
N ARG A 25 7.21 -14.80 -6.17
CA ARG A 25 7.44 -16.15 -6.71
C ARG A 25 6.54 -17.18 -6.05
N GLU A 26 6.34 -17.05 -4.75
CA GLU A 26 5.51 -17.96 -3.97
C GLU A 26 4.07 -17.99 -4.45
N TRP A 27 3.58 -16.85 -4.97
CA TRP A 27 2.22 -16.72 -5.48
C TRP A 27 2.16 -16.79 -7.01
N LYS A 28 3.30 -16.95 -7.67
CA LYS A 28 3.41 -17.07 -9.13
C LYS A 28 2.80 -15.88 -9.84
N THR A 29 2.99 -14.67 -9.30
CA THR A 29 2.42 -13.47 -9.88
C THR A 29 3.25 -12.24 -9.52
N ASP A 30 2.98 -11.15 -10.22
CA ASP A 30 3.46 -9.82 -9.85
C ASP A 30 2.32 -9.08 -9.18
N VAL A 31 2.63 -8.33 -8.13
CA VAL A 31 1.69 -7.43 -7.48
C VAL A 31 2.05 -6.01 -7.90
N TYR A 32 1.10 -5.31 -8.48
CA TYR A 32 1.29 -3.94 -8.91
C TYR A 32 0.70 -2.98 -7.89
N TYR A 33 1.22 -1.76 -7.84
CA TYR A 33 0.72 -0.74 -6.92
C TYR A 33 1.07 0.65 -7.43
N LYS A 34 0.31 1.64 -6.94
CA LYS A 34 0.50 3.05 -7.33
C LYS A 34 1.58 3.70 -6.47
N GLY A 35 2.14 4.80 -6.97
CA GLY A 35 3.12 5.58 -6.21
C GLY A 35 2.50 6.43 -5.09
N ALA A 36 1.17 6.56 -5.06
CA ALA A 36 0.48 7.32 -4.03
C ALA A 36 -0.96 6.84 -3.90
N TYR A 37 -1.56 7.09 -2.74
CA TYR A 37 -2.97 6.77 -2.47
C TYR A 37 -3.58 7.93 -1.68
N PRO A 38 -4.92 8.12 -1.76
CA PRO A 38 -5.57 9.16 -0.97
C PRO A 38 -5.37 8.94 0.53
N PHE A 39 -5.35 10.03 1.29
CA PHE A 39 -5.17 9.93 2.74
C PHE A 39 -6.28 9.11 3.41
N ALA A 40 -7.47 9.08 2.81
CA ALA A 40 -8.55 8.23 3.33
C ALA A 40 -8.14 6.74 3.38
N VAL A 41 -7.35 6.28 2.40
CA VAL A 41 -6.82 4.91 2.40
C VAL A 41 -5.72 4.77 3.45
N GLU A 42 -4.78 5.72 3.46
CA GLU A 42 -3.65 5.65 4.39
C GLU A 42 -4.09 5.77 5.85
N SER A 43 -5.10 6.60 6.13
CA SER A 43 -5.55 6.83 7.50
C SER A 43 -6.14 5.57 8.12
N LYS A 44 -6.81 4.74 7.33
CA LYS A 44 -7.36 3.48 7.84
C LYS A 44 -6.24 2.54 8.30
N ILE A 45 -5.15 2.48 7.53
CA ILE A 45 -4.00 1.66 7.87
C ILE A 45 -3.31 2.19 9.12
N LEU A 46 -3.11 3.51 9.17
CA LEU A 46 -2.48 4.16 10.33
C LEU A 46 -3.31 3.97 11.60
N GLU A 47 -4.63 4.05 11.49
CA GLU A 47 -5.52 3.85 12.62
C GLU A 47 -5.34 2.45 13.22
N LEU A 48 -5.26 1.42 12.37
CA LEU A 48 -5.02 0.07 12.82
C LEU A 48 -3.67 -0.06 13.54
N GLN A 49 -2.64 0.59 13.00
CA GLN A 49 -1.33 0.59 13.64
C GLN A 49 -1.36 1.26 15.01
N GLN A 50 -2.08 2.38 15.13
CA GLN A 50 -2.21 3.10 16.40
C GLN A 50 -2.96 2.29 17.45
N GLN A 51 -3.85 1.41 17.03
CA GLN A 51 -4.55 0.50 17.91
C GLN A 51 -3.73 -0.73 18.30
N GLY A 52 -2.50 -0.82 17.82
CA GLY A 52 -1.65 -1.98 18.06
C GLY A 52 -1.95 -3.17 17.17
N LYS A 53 -2.82 -3.01 16.19
CA LYS A 53 -3.23 -4.08 15.26
C LYS A 53 -2.31 -4.10 14.05
N VAL A 54 -1.03 -4.35 14.28
CA VAL A 54 0.00 -4.25 13.24
C VAL A 54 -0.24 -5.25 12.10
N VAL A 55 -0.59 -6.50 12.44
CA VAL A 55 -0.82 -7.54 11.43
C VAL A 55 -2.03 -7.18 10.56
N GLU A 56 -3.11 -6.71 11.18
CA GLU A 56 -4.27 -6.27 10.42
C GLU A 56 -3.96 -5.08 9.52
N ALA A 57 -3.10 -4.18 9.98
CA ALA A 57 -2.67 -3.04 9.17
C ALA A 57 -1.93 -3.49 7.92
N LEU A 58 -1.05 -4.49 8.04
CA LEU A 58 -0.33 -5.04 6.89
C LEU A 58 -1.29 -5.66 5.88
N VAL A 59 -2.23 -6.46 6.35
CA VAL A 59 -3.23 -7.09 5.49
C VAL A 59 -4.12 -6.05 4.83
N GLU A 60 -4.52 -5.01 5.57
CA GLU A 60 -5.32 -3.93 5.02
C GLU A 60 -4.57 -3.20 3.90
N SER A 61 -3.27 -2.98 4.06
CA SER A 61 -2.44 -2.38 3.02
C SER A 61 -2.50 -3.20 1.73
N ILE A 62 -2.39 -4.51 1.84
CA ILE A 62 -2.44 -5.41 0.69
C ILE A 62 -3.81 -5.34 0.02
N ILE A 63 -4.89 -5.42 0.80
CA ILE A 63 -6.25 -5.38 0.25
C ILE A 63 -6.50 -4.06 -0.49
N GLN A 64 -6.10 -2.95 0.10
CA GLN A 64 -6.40 -1.63 -0.48
C GLN A 64 -5.50 -1.27 -1.66
N LYS A 65 -4.28 -1.77 -1.69
CA LYS A 65 -3.26 -1.22 -2.60
C LYS A 65 -2.76 -2.19 -3.66
N SER A 66 -2.97 -3.50 -3.52
CA SER A 66 -2.50 -4.46 -4.52
C SER A 66 -3.37 -4.43 -5.77
N LEU A 67 -2.71 -4.37 -6.92
CA LEU A 67 -3.38 -4.27 -8.21
C LEU A 67 -2.90 -5.38 -9.15
N THR A 68 -3.78 -5.76 -10.08
CA THR A 68 -3.43 -6.64 -11.18
C THR A 68 -2.65 -5.84 -12.25
N PRO A 69 -2.04 -6.49 -13.24
CA PRO A 69 -1.31 -5.76 -14.28
C PRO A 69 -2.14 -4.72 -15.02
N ASP A 70 -3.45 -4.91 -15.12
CA ASP A 70 -4.34 -3.96 -15.77
C ASP A 70 -4.89 -2.88 -14.83
N GLY A 71 -4.34 -2.80 -13.60
CA GLY A 71 -4.67 -1.73 -12.67
C GLY A 71 -5.92 -1.93 -11.85
N LYS A 72 -6.48 -3.13 -11.85
CA LYS A 72 -7.67 -3.44 -11.04
C LYS A 72 -7.28 -3.99 -9.68
N LYS A 73 -8.18 -3.88 -8.71
CA LYS A 73 -7.92 -4.42 -7.37
C LYS A 73 -7.72 -5.93 -7.43
N MET A 74 -6.63 -6.39 -6.85
CA MET A 74 -6.30 -7.81 -6.80
C MET A 74 -7.11 -8.54 -5.72
N PHE A 75 -7.37 -7.89 -4.59
CA PHE A 75 -8.07 -8.47 -3.45
C PHE A 75 -9.29 -7.65 -3.06
N GLN A 76 -10.25 -8.31 -2.43
CA GLN A 76 -11.47 -7.70 -1.90
C GLN A 76 -11.47 -7.79 -0.37
N SER A 77 -12.34 -7.00 0.26
CA SER A 77 -12.48 -7.04 1.74
C SER A 77 -12.77 -8.45 2.26
N GLY A 78 -13.50 -9.25 1.49
CA GLY A 78 -13.83 -10.62 1.85
C GLY A 78 -12.62 -11.55 1.89
N ASP A 79 -11.49 -11.15 1.33
CA ASP A 79 -10.27 -11.97 1.33
C ASP A 79 -9.45 -11.82 2.61
N LYS A 80 -9.86 -10.91 3.50
CA LYS A 80 -9.10 -10.61 4.72
C LYS A 80 -8.84 -11.85 5.57
N TRP A 81 -9.85 -12.65 5.80
CA TRP A 81 -9.70 -13.85 6.63
C TRP A 81 -8.67 -14.81 6.06
N THR A 82 -8.71 -15.05 4.75
CA THR A 82 -7.76 -15.93 4.07
C THR A 82 -6.33 -15.39 4.16
N LEU A 83 -6.17 -14.08 3.91
CA LEU A 83 -4.86 -13.44 4.01
C LEU A 83 -4.30 -13.47 5.42
N MET A 84 -5.17 -13.41 6.43
CA MET A 84 -4.75 -13.45 7.83
C MET A 84 -4.40 -14.86 8.31
N ASN A 85 -5.03 -15.89 7.75
CA ASN A 85 -5.01 -17.21 8.35
C ASN A 85 -4.42 -18.32 7.46
N GLU A 86 -4.39 -18.12 6.16
CA GLU A 86 -4.01 -19.20 5.22
C GLU A 86 -2.86 -18.84 4.30
N VAL A 87 -2.20 -17.72 4.54
CA VAL A 87 -1.13 -17.22 3.69
C VAL A 87 0.12 -16.97 4.53
N ASP A 88 1.29 -17.19 3.94
CA ASP A 88 2.57 -17.02 4.62
C ASP A 88 2.76 -15.56 5.09
N PRO A 89 2.86 -15.32 6.39
CA PRO A 89 3.05 -13.96 6.92
C PRO A 89 4.31 -13.27 6.39
N ALA A 90 5.36 -14.02 6.07
CA ALA A 90 6.58 -13.42 5.52
C ALA A 90 6.33 -12.78 4.15
N VAL A 91 5.48 -13.39 3.34
CA VAL A 91 5.10 -12.83 2.03
C VAL A 91 4.25 -11.57 2.22
N ILE A 92 3.28 -11.62 3.13
CA ILE A 92 2.44 -10.46 3.47
C ILE A 92 3.31 -9.28 3.89
N THR A 93 4.26 -9.51 4.79
CA THR A 93 5.14 -8.46 5.30
C THR A 93 6.00 -7.87 4.17
N ARG A 94 6.51 -8.71 3.29
CA ARG A 94 7.35 -8.27 2.18
C ARG A 94 6.58 -7.38 1.21
N ILE A 95 5.36 -7.79 0.84
CA ILE A 95 4.51 -7.02 -0.07
C ILE A 95 4.11 -5.69 0.56
N ALA A 96 3.59 -5.73 1.78
CA ALA A 96 3.14 -4.54 2.48
C ALA A 96 4.30 -3.56 2.69
N GLY A 97 5.48 -4.07 3.02
CA GLY A 97 6.67 -3.24 3.19
C GLY A 97 7.05 -2.50 1.91
N ALA A 98 7.04 -3.22 0.78
CA ALA A 98 7.36 -2.62 -0.52
C ALA A 98 6.35 -1.53 -0.89
N ILE A 99 5.06 -1.82 -0.74
CA ILE A 99 4.00 -0.88 -1.08
C ILE A 99 4.05 0.36 -0.18
N ASN A 100 4.15 0.17 1.13
CA ASN A 100 4.09 1.27 2.08
C ASN A 100 5.34 2.16 2.02
N SER A 101 6.50 1.59 1.77
CA SER A 101 7.71 2.39 1.56
C SER A 101 7.57 3.33 0.37
N ALA A 102 6.99 2.84 -0.72
CA ALA A 102 6.83 3.63 -1.94
C ALA A 102 5.76 4.71 -1.78
N THR A 103 4.62 4.35 -1.16
CA THR A 103 3.46 5.23 -1.14
C THR A 103 3.51 6.30 -0.06
N LEU A 104 4.18 6.03 1.05
CA LEU A 104 4.31 7.00 2.15
C LEU A 104 5.58 7.83 2.04
N ASP A 105 6.46 7.48 1.11
CA ASP A 105 7.73 8.20 0.87
C ASP A 105 8.54 8.37 2.15
N VAL A 106 8.53 7.35 3.02
CA VAL A 106 9.27 7.37 4.27
C VAL A 106 10.60 6.66 4.08
N GLN A 107 11.68 7.37 4.37
CA GLN A 107 13.02 6.83 4.29
C GLN A 107 13.53 6.56 5.71
N PRO A 108 14.19 5.43 5.95
CA PRO A 108 14.73 5.14 7.30
C PRO A 108 15.62 6.25 7.86
N GLY A 109 16.43 6.87 7.00
CA GLY A 109 17.31 7.94 7.43
C GLY A 109 16.59 9.21 7.87
N ASP A 110 15.40 9.46 7.34
CA ASP A 110 14.61 10.64 7.72
C ASP A 110 14.08 10.52 9.13
N VAL A 111 13.74 9.32 9.54
CA VAL A 111 13.25 9.06 10.89
C VAL A 111 14.36 9.26 11.90
N GLU A 112 15.56 8.81 11.58
CA GLU A 112 16.71 8.88 12.50
C GLU A 112 17.19 10.29 12.75
N LYS A 113 16.96 11.20 11.83
CA LYS A 113 17.43 12.59 11.96
C LYS A 113 16.60 13.41 12.93
N ASN A 114 15.50 12.91 13.30
CA ASN A 114 14.58 13.60 14.22
C ASN A 114 14.70 12.99 15.62
#